data_d10dfe0f9a3f9babec2f12ed588cf713
#
_entry.id   d10dfe0f9a3f9babec2f12ed588cf713
#
_cell.length_a   1.000
_cell.length_b   1.000
_cell.length_c   1.000
_cell.angle_alpha   90.00
_cell.angle_beta   90.00
_cell.angle_gamma   90.00
#
_symmetry.space_group_name_H-M   'P 1'
#
loop_
_entity.id
_entity.type
_entity.pdbx_description
1 polymer ?
#
loop_
_entity_poly.entity_id
_entity_poly.type
_entity_poly.pdbx_seq_one_letter_code
_entity_poly.pdbx_strand_id
1 'polypeptide(L)'
;MKAIFIINPISGTGRQSSIKFLIKNQINKSIDYQIIETEYAGHGAKIAYENRDITDVIIAIGGDGTVLEIGAPLIGSNTPLGIIPAGSGNGLARHLNIPISLEKAIELINNHKIKTIDTVTVNGTPFLSTMGLGFDAHIAKCFDDYGTRGFWSYIKLIFREYFRYIPKTFDIEIDGTSFQKEAWIVCIANSSQYGNGAIISPESTIDDGQLDLCTLQKPNLLQTPLLIARFFIGNLHKSFLLSRDSGKNIVIRNHFELYHTDGEPATSDKELNIQINPLSLKVLIPNKNG
;
A
#
# COMPACT_ATOMS: atom_id res chain seq x y z
N MET A 1 -22.48 7.65 16.10
CA MET A 1 -21.66 6.90 15.12
C MET A 1 -21.30 5.57 15.75
N LYS A 2 -21.52 4.46 15.03
CA LYS A 2 -21.16 3.09 15.45
C LYS A 2 -19.86 2.67 14.73
N ALA A 3 -18.82 2.32 15.49
CA ALA A 3 -17.48 2.06 14.97
C ALA A 3 -16.97 0.68 15.41
N ILE A 4 -16.26 -0.02 14.53
CA ILE A 4 -15.54 -1.24 14.88
C ILE A 4 -14.05 -1.03 14.64
N PHE A 5 -13.24 -1.19 15.69
CA PHE A 5 -11.79 -1.18 15.66
C PHE A 5 -11.29 -2.62 15.55
N ILE A 6 -10.62 -2.96 14.46
CA ILE A 6 -10.05 -4.28 14.23
C ILE A 6 -8.54 -4.20 14.39
N ILE A 7 -8.01 -4.89 15.39
CA ILE A 7 -6.60 -4.91 15.75
C ILE A 7 -5.96 -6.21 15.28
N ASN A 8 -4.90 -6.13 14.47
CA ASN A 8 -4.05 -7.27 14.23
C ASN A 8 -2.96 -7.34 15.32
N PRO A 9 -3.02 -8.32 16.25
CA PRO A 9 -2.10 -8.39 17.39
C PRO A 9 -0.65 -8.72 17.00
N ILE A 10 -0.42 -9.27 15.81
CA ILE A 10 0.92 -9.61 15.30
C ILE A 10 1.55 -8.41 14.57
N SER A 11 0.75 -7.44 14.12
CA SER A 11 1.25 -6.25 13.45
C SER A 11 1.83 -5.25 14.45
N GLY A 12 2.99 -4.68 14.10
CA GLY A 12 3.64 -3.66 14.92
C GLY A 12 4.54 -4.21 16.04
N THR A 13 4.97 -3.34 16.94
CA THR A 13 6.00 -3.59 17.96
C THR A 13 5.41 -3.96 19.35
N GLY A 14 4.34 -4.74 19.42
CA GLY A 14 3.78 -5.19 20.72
C GLY A 14 3.07 -4.10 21.54
N ARG A 15 2.55 -3.05 20.91
CA ARG A 15 1.89 -1.91 21.58
C ARG A 15 0.37 -2.04 21.74
N GLN A 16 -0.21 -3.23 21.61
CA GLN A 16 -1.66 -3.44 21.56
C GLN A 16 -2.39 -2.99 22.81
N SER A 17 -1.80 -3.24 24.01
CA SER A 17 -2.41 -2.78 25.27
C SER A 17 -2.46 -1.24 25.37
N SER A 18 -1.43 -0.56 24.88
CA SER A 18 -1.41 0.90 24.82
C SER A 18 -2.42 1.45 23.79
N ILE A 19 -2.62 0.77 22.67
CA ILE A 19 -3.62 1.17 21.67
C ILE A 19 -5.04 1.11 22.25
N LYS A 20 -5.41 0.01 22.91
CA LYS A 20 -6.74 -0.10 23.57
C LYS A 20 -6.95 0.98 24.63
N PHE A 21 -5.92 1.27 25.43
CA PHE A 21 -5.95 2.35 26.42
C PHE A 21 -6.15 3.72 25.76
N LEU A 22 -5.43 4.01 24.68
CA LEU A 22 -5.56 5.26 23.95
C LEU A 22 -6.97 5.42 23.34
N ILE A 23 -7.51 4.38 22.68
CA ILE A 23 -8.86 4.39 22.13
C ILE A 23 -9.86 4.72 23.24
N LYS A 24 -9.80 4.02 24.36
CA LYS A 24 -10.73 4.23 25.50
C LYS A 24 -10.71 5.67 26.04
N ASN A 25 -9.54 6.31 26.02
CA ASN A 25 -9.38 7.65 26.61
C ASN A 25 -9.57 8.80 25.61
N GLN A 26 -9.36 8.56 24.31
CA GLN A 26 -9.36 9.63 23.31
C GLN A 26 -10.57 9.62 22.38
N ILE A 27 -11.24 8.47 22.20
CA ILE A 27 -12.44 8.41 21.35
C ILE A 27 -13.57 9.20 22.02
N ASN A 28 -14.25 10.01 21.20
CA ASN A 28 -15.37 10.82 21.65
C ASN A 28 -16.49 9.92 22.20
N LYS A 29 -17.04 10.28 23.37
CA LYS A 29 -18.10 9.53 24.05
C LYS A 29 -19.40 9.39 23.23
N SER A 30 -19.58 10.20 22.20
CA SER A 30 -20.70 10.07 21.25
C SER A 30 -20.53 8.94 20.24
N ILE A 31 -19.35 8.32 20.17
CA ILE A 31 -19.05 7.19 19.31
C ILE A 31 -19.25 5.90 20.10
N ASP A 32 -20.25 5.13 19.69
CA ASP A 32 -20.42 3.75 20.17
C ASP A 32 -19.43 2.84 19.45
N TYR A 33 -18.56 2.15 20.17
CA TYR A 33 -17.51 1.38 19.50
C TYR A 33 -17.26 0.01 20.13
N GLN A 34 -16.82 -0.90 19.29
CA GLN A 34 -16.31 -2.21 19.67
C GLN A 34 -14.86 -2.36 19.23
N ILE A 35 -14.04 -3.06 20.03
CA ILE A 35 -12.67 -3.43 19.69
C ILE A 35 -12.61 -4.94 19.53
N ILE A 36 -12.15 -5.42 18.36
CA ILE A 36 -11.99 -6.83 18.06
C ILE A 36 -10.54 -7.09 17.67
N GLU A 37 -9.91 -8.09 18.28
CA GLU A 37 -8.58 -8.56 17.87
C GLU A 37 -8.73 -9.72 16.88
N THR A 38 -7.90 -9.71 15.84
CA THR A 38 -7.88 -10.84 14.89
C THR A 38 -7.14 -12.04 15.51
N GLU A 39 -7.63 -13.25 15.24
CA GLU A 39 -7.10 -14.49 15.79
C GLU A 39 -6.29 -15.29 14.77
N TYR A 40 -6.54 -15.06 13.48
CA TYR A 40 -5.91 -15.77 12.36
C TYR A 40 -5.91 -14.90 11.10
N ALA A 41 -5.13 -15.27 10.11
CA ALA A 41 -5.11 -14.59 8.81
C ALA A 41 -6.47 -14.70 8.10
N GLY A 42 -7.01 -13.60 7.59
CA GLY A 42 -8.35 -13.51 7.00
C GLY A 42 -9.47 -13.22 8.01
N HIS A 43 -9.19 -13.22 9.32
CA HIS A 43 -10.22 -12.89 10.33
C HIS A 43 -10.65 -11.43 10.24
N GLY A 44 -9.72 -10.51 9.96
CA GLY A 44 -10.02 -9.10 9.75
C GLY A 44 -10.97 -8.88 8.57
N ALA A 45 -10.74 -9.58 7.47
CA ALA A 45 -11.62 -9.54 6.29
C ALA A 45 -13.02 -10.06 6.61
N LYS A 46 -13.14 -11.16 7.35
CA LYS A 46 -14.42 -11.72 7.76
C LYS A 46 -15.21 -10.74 8.62
N ILE A 47 -14.57 -10.17 9.66
CA ILE A 47 -15.20 -9.17 10.54
C ILE A 47 -15.68 -7.98 9.74
N ALA A 48 -14.84 -7.46 8.82
CA ALA A 48 -15.18 -6.32 7.98
C ALA A 48 -16.38 -6.63 7.07
N TYR A 49 -16.39 -7.80 6.42
CA TYR A 49 -17.47 -8.23 5.56
C TYR A 49 -18.81 -8.36 6.30
N GLU A 50 -18.82 -8.99 7.48
CA GLU A 50 -20.04 -9.22 8.27
C GLU A 50 -20.62 -7.92 8.85
N ASN A 51 -19.82 -6.88 9.00
CA ASN A 51 -20.21 -5.65 9.67
C ASN A 51 -20.34 -4.42 8.75
N ARG A 52 -19.96 -4.51 7.46
CA ARG A 52 -19.90 -3.36 6.54
C ARG A 52 -21.24 -2.64 6.33
N ASP A 53 -22.36 -3.35 6.48
CA ASP A 53 -23.67 -2.77 6.22
C ASP A 53 -24.44 -2.35 7.51
N ILE A 54 -23.82 -2.62 8.69
CA ILE A 54 -24.46 -2.39 10.01
C ILE A 54 -23.65 -1.48 10.92
N THR A 55 -22.52 -0.95 10.43
CA THR A 55 -21.66 0.02 11.14
C THR A 55 -21.42 1.25 10.28
N ASP A 56 -21.18 2.39 10.96
CA ASP A 56 -20.90 3.66 10.28
C ASP A 56 -19.43 3.74 9.80
N VAL A 57 -18.53 2.99 10.43
CA VAL A 57 -17.11 2.95 10.08
C VAL A 57 -16.42 1.69 10.60
N ILE A 58 -15.47 1.15 9.84
CA ILE A 58 -14.58 0.07 10.26
C ILE A 58 -13.14 0.60 10.25
N ILE A 59 -12.44 0.46 11.37
CA ILE A 59 -11.11 1.00 11.58
C ILE A 59 -10.09 -0.16 11.61
N ALA A 60 -9.17 -0.14 10.65
CA ALA A 60 -8.04 -1.06 10.60
C ALA A 60 -6.87 -0.53 11.45
N ILE A 61 -6.38 -1.35 12.37
CA ILE A 61 -5.22 -1.04 13.21
C ILE A 61 -4.11 -2.04 12.89
N GLY A 62 -3.13 -1.59 12.11
CA GLY A 62 -2.06 -2.47 11.63
C GLY A 62 -1.17 -1.84 10.57
N GLY A 63 -0.45 -2.68 9.85
CA GLY A 63 0.34 -2.31 8.67
C GLY A 63 -0.46 -2.40 7.38
N ASP A 64 0.21 -2.22 6.24
CA ASP A 64 -0.40 -2.20 4.91
C ASP A 64 -1.20 -3.48 4.61
N GLY A 65 -0.68 -4.66 4.94
CA GLY A 65 -1.41 -5.93 4.78
C GLY A 65 -2.70 -6.00 5.61
N THR A 66 -2.69 -5.49 6.87
CA THR A 66 -3.90 -5.41 7.70
C THR A 66 -4.92 -4.42 7.11
N VAL A 67 -4.43 -3.28 6.59
CA VAL A 67 -5.28 -2.27 5.94
C VAL A 67 -5.93 -2.84 4.69
N LEU A 68 -5.18 -3.59 3.87
CA LEU A 68 -5.71 -4.28 2.70
C LEU A 68 -6.72 -5.36 3.10
N GLU A 69 -6.37 -6.23 4.05
CA GLU A 69 -7.23 -7.34 4.51
C GLU A 69 -8.61 -6.83 4.96
N ILE A 70 -8.63 -5.73 5.73
CA ILE A 70 -9.88 -5.14 6.25
C ILE A 70 -10.56 -4.26 5.21
N GLY A 71 -9.80 -3.57 4.36
CA GLY A 71 -10.32 -2.65 3.36
C GLY A 71 -10.93 -3.34 2.14
N ALA A 72 -10.38 -4.48 1.72
CA ALA A 72 -10.86 -5.19 0.54
C ALA A 72 -12.36 -5.55 0.59
N PRO A 73 -12.93 -6.08 1.69
CA PRO A 73 -14.37 -6.32 1.81
C PRO A 73 -15.24 -5.05 1.81
N LEU A 74 -14.65 -3.89 2.02
CA LEU A 74 -15.36 -2.60 2.02
C LEU A 74 -15.43 -1.96 0.63
N ILE A 75 -14.70 -2.49 -0.35
CA ILE A 75 -14.75 -2.01 -1.73
C ILE A 75 -16.18 -2.11 -2.26
N GLY A 76 -16.69 -0.99 -2.80
CA GLY A 76 -18.08 -0.88 -3.29
C GLY A 76 -19.14 -0.73 -2.20
N SER A 77 -18.77 -0.77 -0.92
CA SER A 77 -19.71 -0.55 0.19
C SER A 77 -19.85 0.93 0.57
N ASN A 78 -20.85 1.23 1.40
CA ASN A 78 -21.03 2.57 1.95
C ASN A 78 -20.21 2.82 3.23
N THR A 79 -19.71 1.77 3.86
CA THR A 79 -18.96 1.85 5.11
C THR A 79 -17.51 2.27 4.86
N PRO A 80 -17.07 3.43 5.36
CA PRO A 80 -15.71 3.89 5.18
C PRO A 80 -14.69 3.10 6.02
N LEU A 81 -13.48 3.00 5.49
CA LEU A 81 -12.31 2.48 6.17
C LEU A 81 -11.62 3.61 6.95
N GLY A 82 -11.47 3.46 8.25
CA GLY A 82 -10.52 4.23 9.06
C GLY A 82 -9.18 3.49 9.15
N ILE A 83 -8.07 4.23 9.24
CA ILE A 83 -6.72 3.64 9.33
C ILE A 83 -6.01 4.21 10.56
N ILE A 84 -5.56 3.33 11.44
CA ILE A 84 -4.61 3.65 12.51
C ILE A 84 -3.31 2.89 12.19
N PRO A 85 -2.29 3.59 11.67
CA PRO A 85 -1.09 2.96 11.15
C PRO A 85 -0.21 2.45 12.31
N ALA A 86 -0.01 1.14 12.35
CA ALA A 86 0.82 0.47 13.35
C ALA A 86 1.89 -0.45 12.73
N GLY A 87 2.03 -0.45 11.41
CA GLY A 87 3.05 -1.19 10.66
C GLY A 87 4.34 -0.40 10.46
N SER A 88 5.31 -0.99 9.75
CA SER A 88 6.57 -0.35 9.39
C SER A 88 6.47 0.55 8.16
N GLY A 89 5.72 0.15 7.13
CA GLY A 89 5.59 0.87 5.85
C GLY A 89 4.57 1.99 5.92
N ASN A 90 3.31 1.60 6.12
CA ASN A 90 2.14 2.48 6.18
C ASN A 90 2.01 3.37 4.93
N GLY A 91 2.18 2.79 3.73
CA GLY A 91 2.24 3.51 2.46
C GLY A 91 0.93 4.27 2.16
N LEU A 92 -0.22 3.58 2.23
CA LEU A 92 -1.52 4.21 2.02
C LEU A 92 -1.81 5.32 3.02
N ALA A 93 -1.54 5.08 4.32
CA ALA A 93 -1.74 6.08 5.35
C ALA A 93 -0.90 7.36 5.10
N ARG A 94 0.37 7.19 4.70
CA ARG A 94 1.25 8.31 4.35
C ARG A 94 0.75 9.08 3.14
N HIS A 95 0.32 8.39 2.08
CA HIS A 95 -0.24 9.03 0.89
C HIS A 95 -1.49 9.87 1.22
N LEU A 96 -2.35 9.35 2.08
CA LEU A 96 -3.58 10.01 2.53
C LEU A 96 -3.33 11.06 3.62
N ASN A 97 -2.07 11.33 4.01
CA ASN A 97 -1.68 12.23 5.10
C ASN A 97 -2.29 11.86 6.45
N ILE A 98 -2.59 10.57 6.67
CA ILE A 98 -3.02 10.06 7.96
C ILE A 98 -1.82 10.09 8.92
N PRO A 99 -1.96 10.66 10.12
CA PRO A 99 -0.86 10.74 11.09
C PRO A 99 -0.30 9.35 11.45
N ILE A 100 1.03 9.24 11.50
CA ILE A 100 1.71 7.98 11.91
C ILE A 100 1.75 7.82 13.44
N SER A 101 1.60 8.91 14.21
CA SER A 101 1.41 8.83 15.66
C SER A 101 0.04 8.21 15.96
N LEU A 102 0.02 7.20 16.84
CA LEU A 102 -1.20 6.52 17.24
C LEU A 102 -2.23 7.49 17.84
N GLU A 103 -1.76 8.40 18.69
CA GLU A 103 -2.61 9.39 19.35
C GLU A 103 -3.32 10.28 18.32
N LYS A 104 -2.56 10.81 17.36
CA LYS A 104 -3.11 11.68 16.31
C LYS A 104 -4.00 10.92 15.32
N ALA A 105 -3.68 9.65 15.04
CA ALA A 105 -4.49 8.80 14.17
C ALA A 105 -5.84 8.46 14.85
N ILE A 106 -5.85 8.25 16.16
CA ILE A 106 -7.08 8.05 16.93
C ILE A 106 -7.90 9.36 16.99
N GLU A 107 -7.24 10.50 17.20
CA GLU A 107 -7.90 11.81 17.18
C GLU A 107 -8.56 12.10 15.82
N LEU A 108 -7.93 11.67 14.72
CA LEU A 108 -8.52 11.79 13.39
C LEU A 108 -9.89 11.10 13.31
N ILE A 109 -10.09 9.96 13.97
CA ILE A 109 -11.39 9.28 13.98
C ILE A 109 -12.49 10.17 14.56
N ASN A 110 -12.18 11.06 15.51
CA ASN A 110 -13.13 12.02 16.07
C ASN A 110 -13.43 13.20 15.14
N ASN A 111 -12.46 13.57 14.28
CA ASN A 111 -12.57 14.75 13.41
C ASN A 111 -12.02 14.44 12.01
N HIS A 112 -12.80 13.75 11.21
CA HIS A 112 -12.42 13.27 9.89
C HIS A 112 -13.25 13.88 8.77
N LYS A 113 -12.75 13.73 7.55
CA LYS A 113 -13.52 13.79 6.30
C LYS A 113 -13.54 12.42 5.66
N ILE A 114 -14.54 12.14 4.87
CA ILE A 114 -14.59 10.95 4.02
C ILE A 114 -14.10 11.35 2.62
N LYS A 115 -13.12 10.60 2.11
CA LYS A 115 -12.67 10.66 0.72
C LYS A 115 -12.95 9.31 0.07
N THR A 116 -13.47 9.32 -1.14
CA THR A 116 -13.56 8.09 -1.94
C THR A 116 -12.32 7.99 -2.80
N ILE A 117 -11.68 6.84 -2.77
CA ILE A 117 -10.44 6.55 -3.49
C ILE A 117 -10.66 5.44 -4.50
N ASP A 118 -9.77 5.37 -5.47
CA ASP A 118 -9.68 4.27 -6.41
C ASP A 118 -9.06 3.05 -5.71
N THR A 119 -9.44 1.88 -6.16
CA THR A 119 -8.76 0.62 -5.83
C THR A 119 -8.32 -0.07 -7.10
N VAL A 120 -7.47 -1.05 -6.98
CA VAL A 120 -6.90 -1.76 -8.13
C VAL A 120 -7.07 -3.25 -7.94
N THR A 121 -7.19 -3.98 -9.03
CA THR A 121 -7.12 -5.44 -9.01
C THR A 121 -6.02 -5.94 -9.95
N VAL A 122 -5.34 -6.99 -9.54
CA VAL A 122 -4.48 -7.82 -10.40
C VAL A 122 -5.06 -9.22 -10.45
N ASN A 123 -5.44 -9.67 -11.64
CA ASN A 123 -6.12 -10.96 -11.85
C ASN A 123 -7.31 -11.18 -10.88
N GLY A 124 -8.05 -10.11 -10.58
CA GLY A 124 -9.21 -10.12 -9.67
C GLY A 124 -8.86 -9.99 -8.18
N THR A 125 -7.59 -10.03 -7.78
CA THR A 125 -7.14 -9.82 -6.39
C THR A 125 -6.93 -8.33 -6.14
N PRO A 126 -7.57 -7.72 -5.13
CA PRO A 126 -7.46 -6.30 -4.87
C PRO A 126 -6.13 -5.90 -4.23
N PHE A 127 -5.68 -4.68 -4.53
CA PHE A 127 -4.65 -3.95 -3.79
C PHE A 127 -4.99 -2.45 -3.76
N LEU A 128 -4.36 -1.69 -2.87
CA LEU A 128 -4.75 -0.31 -2.60
C LEU A 128 -3.69 0.71 -3.03
N SER A 129 -2.42 0.37 -2.90
CA SER A 129 -1.33 1.35 -3.09
C SER A 129 -0.47 1.07 -4.31
N THR A 130 0.32 0.02 -4.28
CA THR A 130 1.31 -0.26 -5.32
C THR A 130 1.45 -1.74 -5.61
N MET A 131 1.75 -2.05 -6.86
CA MET A 131 2.19 -3.37 -7.29
C MET A 131 3.57 -3.23 -7.92
N GLY A 132 4.47 -4.16 -7.63
CA GLY A 132 5.83 -4.12 -8.16
C GLY A 132 6.29 -5.43 -8.77
N LEU A 133 7.14 -5.31 -9.82
CA LEU A 133 7.82 -6.41 -10.48
C LEU A 133 9.30 -6.07 -10.66
N GLY A 134 10.10 -7.08 -10.85
CA GLY A 134 11.52 -6.89 -11.07
C GLY A 134 12.30 -6.96 -9.76
N PHE A 135 13.19 -6.01 -9.55
CA PHE A 135 14.08 -6.02 -8.39
C PHE A 135 13.34 -5.82 -7.07
N ASP A 136 12.31 -5.00 -7.01
CA ASP A 136 11.52 -4.78 -5.78
C ASP A 136 10.73 -6.02 -5.36
N ALA A 137 10.11 -6.73 -6.29
CA ALA A 137 9.46 -8.01 -6.01
C ALA A 137 10.48 -9.07 -5.55
N HIS A 138 11.66 -9.11 -6.20
CA HIS A 138 12.76 -9.99 -5.77
C HIS A 138 13.19 -9.69 -4.33
N ILE A 139 13.34 -8.41 -3.97
CA ILE A 139 13.69 -8.00 -2.60
C ILE A 139 12.57 -8.33 -1.62
N ALA A 140 11.30 -8.11 -1.99
CA ALA A 140 10.16 -8.45 -1.14
C ALA A 140 10.15 -9.96 -0.79
N LYS A 141 10.34 -10.82 -1.80
CA LYS A 141 10.45 -12.28 -1.62
C LYS A 141 11.66 -12.67 -0.76
N CYS A 142 12.84 -12.14 -1.08
CA CYS A 142 14.04 -12.43 -0.29
C CYS A 142 13.89 -11.98 1.17
N PHE A 143 13.18 -10.88 1.43
CA PHE A 143 12.96 -10.37 2.78
C PHE A 143 11.99 -11.27 3.57
N ASP A 144 10.95 -11.77 2.91
CA ASP A 144 10.02 -12.72 3.49
C ASP A 144 10.72 -14.03 3.88
N ASP A 145 11.54 -14.59 2.97
CA ASP A 145 12.31 -15.82 3.20
C ASP A 145 13.37 -15.70 4.30
N TYR A 146 13.93 -14.52 4.52
CA TYR A 146 14.99 -14.29 5.51
C TYR A 146 14.52 -14.30 6.96
N GLY A 147 13.22 -14.14 7.23
CA GLY A 147 12.64 -14.16 8.57
C GLY A 147 13.16 -13.09 9.54
N THR A 148 14.15 -12.29 9.15
CA THR A 148 14.70 -11.19 9.98
C THR A 148 14.04 -9.88 9.60
N ARG A 149 13.26 -9.31 10.51
CA ARG A 149 12.60 -8.01 10.33
C ARG A 149 13.53 -6.88 10.77
N GLY A 150 13.50 -5.76 10.05
CA GLY A 150 14.19 -4.53 10.43
C GLY A 150 14.80 -3.79 9.24
N PHE A 151 14.85 -2.47 9.35
CA PHE A 151 15.33 -1.56 8.31
C PHE A 151 16.76 -1.89 7.83
N TRP A 152 17.70 -2.14 8.75
CA TRP A 152 19.10 -2.45 8.40
C TRP A 152 19.28 -3.78 7.69
N SER A 153 18.46 -4.79 8.03
CA SER A 153 18.46 -6.08 7.31
C SER A 153 17.97 -5.90 5.88
N TYR A 154 16.94 -5.08 5.67
CA TYR A 154 16.41 -4.72 4.36
C TYR A 154 17.46 -3.98 3.49
N ILE A 155 18.18 -3.00 4.05
CA ILE A 155 19.25 -2.28 3.33
C ILE A 155 20.42 -3.20 2.94
N LYS A 156 20.84 -4.10 3.84
CA LYS A 156 21.89 -5.08 3.51
C LYS A 156 21.47 -6.01 2.38
N LEU A 157 20.21 -6.44 2.40
CA LEU A 157 19.64 -7.30 1.35
C LEU A 157 19.65 -6.58 0.00
N ILE A 158 19.14 -5.35 -0.06
CA ILE A 158 19.15 -4.52 -1.29
C ILE A 158 20.58 -4.42 -1.83
N PHE A 159 21.54 -4.08 -0.99
CA PHE A 159 22.93 -3.92 -1.42
C PHE A 159 23.54 -5.21 -1.97
N ARG A 160 23.25 -6.36 -1.33
CA ARG A 160 23.73 -7.66 -1.81
C ARG A 160 23.10 -8.04 -3.15
N GLU A 161 21.78 -7.90 -3.28
CA GLU A 161 21.05 -8.32 -4.47
C GLU A 161 21.21 -7.33 -5.64
N TYR A 162 21.55 -6.06 -5.38
CA TYR A 162 21.84 -5.06 -6.39
C TYR A 162 22.86 -5.53 -7.42
N PHE A 163 23.95 -6.19 -7.01
CA PHE A 163 24.99 -6.68 -7.91
C PHE A 163 24.57 -7.92 -8.68
N ARG A 164 23.66 -8.71 -8.12
CA ARG A 164 23.26 -10.01 -8.68
C ARG A 164 22.10 -9.89 -9.65
N TYR A 165 21.20 -8.95 -9.39
CA TYR A 165 19.99 -8.83 -10.17
C TYR A 165 20.25 -8.16 -11.53
N ILE A 166 19.78 -8.81 -12.59
CA ILE A 166 19.88 -8.34 -13.98
C ILE A 166 18.53 -7.76 -14.38
N PRO A 167 18.47 -6.55 -14.96
CA PRO A 167 17.25 -6.00 -15.54
C PRO A 167 16.59 -6.96 -16.52
N LYS A 168 15.28 -6.92 -16.63
CA LYS A 168 14.49 -7.79 -17.46
C LYS A 168 13.70 -6.97 -18.48
N THR A 169 13.34 -7.59 -19.62
CA THR A 169 12.43 -6.99 -20.59
C THR A 169 11.01 -7.39 -20.26
N PHE A 170 10.11 -6.42 -20.24
CA PHE A 170 8.69 -6.56 -19.95
C PHE A 170 7.87 -6.27 -21.22
N ASP A 171 6.95 -7.17 -21.58
CA ASP A 171 5.92 -6.93 -22.59
C ASP A 171 4.72 -6.31 -21.90
N ILE A 172 4.48 -5.03 -22.17
CA ILE A 172 3.49 -4.21 -21.48
C ILE A 172 2.45 -3.73 -22.49
N GLU A 173 1.20 -3.78 -22.10
CA GLU A 173 0.12 -3.13 -22.80
C GLU A 173 -0.61 -2.17 -21.86
N ILE A 174 -0.83 -0.94 -22.31
CA ILE A 174 -1.63 0.08 -21.61
C ILE A 174 -2.79 0.48 -22.51
N ASP A 175 -4.01 0.26 -22.05
CA ASP A 175 -5.25 0.63 -22.77
C ASP A 175 -5.23 0.21 -24.25
N GLY A 176 -4.73 -1.01 -24.54
CA GLY A 176 -4.64 -1.58 -25.89
C GLY A 176 -3.38 -1.23 -26.69
N THR A 177 -2.49 -0.35 -26.14
CA THR A 177 -1.21 -0.04 -26.79
C THR A 177 -0.09 -0.88 -26.20
N SER A 178 0.50 -1.76 -27.01
CA SER A 178 1.56 -2.69 -26.59
C SER A 178 2.95 -2.14 -26.90
N PHE A 179 3.89 -2.33 -25.99
CA PHE A 179 5.32 -2.01 -26.14
C PHE A 179 6.20 -2.90 -25.28
N GLN A 180 7.49 -2.93 -25.58
CA GLN A 180 8.50 -3.61 -24.76
C GLN A 180 9.35 -2.60 -24.02
N LYS A 181 9.71 -2.92 -22.78
CA LYS A 181 10.56 -2.08 -21.95
C LYS A 181 11.52 -2.90 -21.10
N GLU A 182 12.82 -2.64 -21.24
CA GLU A 182 13.80 -3.14 -20.28
C GLU A 182 13.76 -2.29 -19.01
N ALA A 183 13.59 -2.94 -17.88
CA ALA A 183 13.54 -2.25 -16.58
C ALA A 183 14.18 -3.09 -15.47
N TRP A 184 14.70 -2.40 -14.47
CA TRP A 184 15.15 -2.96 -13.21
C TRP A 184 13.98 -3.13 -12.25
N ILE A 185 13.11 -2.11 -12.19
CA ILE A 185 11.86 -2.12 -11.43
C ILE A 185 10.72 -1.70 -12.37
N VAL A 186 9.61 -2.38 -12.28
CA VAL A 186 8.32 -1.95 -12.83
C VAL A 186 7.35 -1.81 -11.67
N CYS A 187 6.79 -0.62 -11.48
CA CYS A 187 5.81 -0.34 -10.46
C CYS A 187 4.53 0.19 -11.07
N ILE A 188 3.41 -0.43 -10.73
CA ILE A 188 2.07 0.08 -10.99
C ILE A 188 1.61 0.77 -9.72
N ALA A 189 1.41 2.09 -9.79
CA ALA A 189 1.13 2.94 -8.65
C ALA A 189 -0.29 3.52 -8.74
N ASN A 190 -1.12 3.21 -7.76
CA ASN A 190 -2.37 3.88 -7.44
C ASN A 190 -2.13 5.01 -6.41
N SER A 191 -1.08 4.85 -5.61
CA SER A 191 -0.62 5.84 -4.65
C SER A 191 0.86 6.18 -4.85
N SER A 192 1.31 7.29 -4.28
CA SER A 192 2.67 7.77 -4.50
C SER A 192 3.76 6.96 -3.78
N GLN A 193 3.41 6.10 -2.80
CA GLN A 193 4.38 5.59 -1.84
C GLN A 193 4.47 4.07 -1.77
N TYR A 194 5.70 3.57 -1.68
CA TYR A 194 5.98 2.20 -1.25
C TYR A 194 5.83 1.99 0.27
N GLY A 195 5.95 3.06 1.06
CA GLY A 195 6.02 3.01 2.51
C GLY A 195 7.34 3.58 3.06
N ASN A 196 7.42 3.76 4.38
CA ASN A 196 8.59 4.37 5.07
C ASN A 196 9.05 5.72 4.50
N GLY A 197 8.18 6.44 3.77
CA GLY A 197 8.52 7.67 3.09
C GLY A 197 9.24 7.50 1.75
N ALA A 198 9.37 6.28 1.24
CA ALA A 198 9.91 6.02 -0.11
C ALA A 198 8.82 6.31 -1.16
N ILE A 199 9.03 7.34 -1.98
CA ILE A 199 8.07 7.85 -2.95
C ILE A 199 8.51 7.42 -4.35
N ILE A 200 7.73 6.52 -4.99
CA ILE A 200 8.00 6.00 -6.33
C ILE A 200 7.33 6.85 -7.42
N SER A 201 6.10 7.26 -7.20
CA SER A 201 5.34 8.10 -8.13
C SER A 201 4.77 9.33 -7.42
N PRO A 202 5.56 10.42 -7.29
CA PRO A 202 5.15 11.63 -6.55
C PRO A 202 3.90 12.30 -7.09
N GLU A 203 3.60 12.07 -8.36
CA GLU A 203 2.48 12.68 -9.08
C GLU A 203 1.23 11.81 -9.13
N SER A 204 1.27 10.56 -8.59
CA SER A 204 0.10 9.69 -8.52
C SER A 204 -0.98 10.28 -7.64
N THR A 205 -2.20 10.26 -8.15
CA THR A 205 -3.41 10.75 -7.50
C THR A 205 -4.37 9.59 -7.30
N ILE A 206 -4.77 9.29 -6.09
CA ILE A 206 -5.51 8.08 -5.72
C ILE A 206 -7.02 8.13 -6.05
N ASP A 207 -7.48 9.14 -6.75
CA ASP A 207 -8.90 9.40 -7.04
C ASP A 207 -9.13 10.01 -8.44
N ASP A 208 -8.20 9.81 -9.38
CA ASP A 208 -8.28 10.35 -10.75
C ASP A 208 -8.67 9.30 -11.80
N GLY A 209 -8.88 8.04 -11.39
CA GLY A 209 -9.22 6.94 -12.27
C GLY A 209 -8.09 6.51 -13.20
N GLN A 210 -6.83 6.74 -12.83
CA GLN A 210 -5.64 6.39 -13.58
C GLN A 210 -4.66 5.56 -12.73
N LEU A 211 -3.93 4.69 -13.39
CA LEU A 211 -2.77 3.98 -12.83
C LEU A 211 -1.49 4.53 -13.44
N ASP A 212 -0.48 4.76 -12.63
CA ASP A 212 0.83 5.11 -13.11
C ASP A 212 1.71 3.89 -13.26
N LEU A 213 2.20 3.66 -14.48
CA LEU A 213 3.25 2.70 -14.75
C LEU A 213 4.61 3.40 -14.64
N CYS A 214 5.32 3.16 -13.57
CA CYS A 214 6.67 3.65 -13.35
C CYS A 214 7.68 2.56 -13.71
N THR A 215 8.56 2.80 -14.69
CA THR A 215 9.66 1.90 -15.03
C THR A 215 10.99 2.55 -14.69
N LEU A 216 11.78 1.88 -13.86
CA LEU A 216 13.07 2.38 -13.39
C LEU A 216 14.21 1.53 -13.99
N GLN A 217 15.16 2.19 -14.65
CA GLN A 217 16.39 1.56 -15.12
C GLN A 217 17.35 1.34 -13.94
N LYS A 218 18.22 0.31 -14.05
CA LYS A 218 19.23 0.04 -13.04
C LYS A 218 20.23 1.20 -12.96
N PRO A 219 20.33 1.90 -11.80
CA PRO A 219 21.34 2.94 -11.64
C PRO A 219 22.74 2.33 -11.62
N ASN A 220 23.75 3.05 -12.03
CA ASN A 220 25.14 2.69 -11.71
C ASN A 220 25.50 3.13 -10.28
N LEU A 221 26.65 2.71 -9.79
CA LEU A 221 27.08 3.01 -8.40
C LEU A 221 27.16 4.51 -8.09
N LEU A 222 27.50 5.33 -9.07
CA LEU A 222 27.60 6.80 -8.89
C LEU A 222 26.21 7.46 -8.87
N GLN A 223 25.23 6.89 -9.57
CA GLN A 223 23.86 7.38 -9.61
C GLN A 223 23.02 6.93 -8.40
N THR A 224 23.40 5.80 -7.80
CA THR A 224 22.62 5.18 -6.70
C THR A 224 22.38 6.12 -5.52
N PRO A 225 23.36 6.86 -4.97
CA PRO A 225 23.10 7.77 -3.84
C PRO A 225 22.10 8.87 -4.16
N LEU A 226 22.19 9.45 -5.36
CA LEU A 226 21.27 10.48 -5.81
C LEU A 226 19.86 9.91 -6.02
N LEU A 227 19.75 8.71 -6.57
CA LEU A 227 18.47 8.04 -6.76
C LEU A 227 17.79 7.75 -5.41
N ILE A 228 18.52 7.21 -4.44
CA ILE A 228 18.02 6.97 -3.08
C ILE A 228 17.53 8.29 -2.46
N ALA A 229 18.31 9.36 -2.54
CA ALA A 229 17.89 10.66 -2.03
C ALA A 229 16.58 11.14 -2.68
N ARG A 230 16.44 10.94 -4.01
CA ARG A 230 15.22 11.32 -4.74
C ARG A 230 13.99 10.52 -4.31
N PHE A 231 14.13 9.23 -3.97
CA PHE A 231 13.05 8.44 -3.41
C PHE A 231 12.48 9.06 -2.12
N PHE A 232 13.35 9.48 -1.20
CA PHE A 232 12.90 10.01 0.10
C PHE A 232 12.48 11.50 0.06
N ILE A 233 13.00 12.27 -0.90
CA ILE A 233 12.63 13.69 -1.07
C ILE A 233 11.37 13.83 -1.95
N GLY A 234 10.91 12.76 -2.63
CA GLY A 234 9.78 12.81 -3.54
C GLY A 234 10.10 13.47 -4.89
N ASN A 235 11.37 13.42 -5.31
CA ASN A 235 11.84 14.03 -6.57
C ASN A 235 12.25 13.00 -7.62
N LEU A 236 11.75 11.76 -7.51
CA LEU A 236 12.15 10.67 -8.41
C LEU A 236 11.79 10.95 -9.87
N HIS A 237 10.67 11.63 -10.12
CA HIS A 237 10.23 12.07 -11.45
C HIS A 237 11.26 12.93 -12.19
N LYS A 238 12.22 13.55 -11.49
CA LYS A 238 13.33 14.32 -12.10
C LYS A 238 14.51 13.44 -12.52
N SER A 239 14.42 12.11 -12.34
CA SER A 239 15.47 11.19 -12.75
C SER A 239 15.26 10.76 -14.20
N PHE A 240 16.30 10.85 -15.03
CA PHE A 240 16.27 10.30 -16.39
C PHE A 240 16.21 8.76 -16.41
N LEU A 241 16.42 8.10 -15.26
CA LEU A 241 16.30 6.65 -15.11
C LEU A 241 14.85 6.20 -14.95
N LEU A 242 13.93 7.10 -14.59
CA LEU A 242 12.52 6.83 -14.43
C LEU A 242 11.76 7.24 -15.69
N SER A 243 10.92 6.34 -16.19
CA SER A 243 9.88 6.65 -17.15
C SER A 243 8.53 6.42 -16.50
N ARG A 244 7.56 7.26 -16.81
CA ARG A 244 6.18 7.14 -16.34
C ARG A 244 5.24 7.18 -17.53
N ASP A 245 4.34 6.21 -17.55
CA ASP A 245 3.19 6.15 -18.45
C ASP A 245 1.93 6.00 -17.59
N SER A 246 0.75 6.31 -18.08
CA SER A 246 -0.50 6.18 -17.30
C SER A 246 -1.61 5.58 -18.15
N GLY A 247 -2.53 4.87 -17.50
CA GLY A 247 -3.67 4.25 -18.13
C GLY A 247 -4.60 3.60 -17.11
N LYS A 248 -5.68 3.00 -17.61
CA LYS A 248 -6.73 2.37 -16.77
C LYS A 248 -6.58 0.87 -16.68
N ASN A 249 -6.10 0.26 -17.75
CA ASN A 249 -5.91 -1.18 -17.87
C ASN A 249 -4.47 -1.44 -18.30
N ILE A 250 -3.74 -2.18 -17.49
CA ILE A 250 -2.35 -2.55 -17.77
C ILE A 250 -2.25 -4.07 -17.84
N VAL A 251 -1.66 -4.59 -18.91
CA VAL A 251 -1.40 -6.02 -19.05
C VAL A 251 0.09 -6.23 -19.14
N ILE A 252 0.65 -7.15 -18.36
CA ILE A 252 2.07 -7.53 -18.41
C ILE A 252 2.14 -9.02 -18.75
N ARG A 253 2.78 -9.34 -19.91
CA ARG A 253 2.77 -10.68 -20.53
C ARG A 253 4.12 -11.37 -20.45
N ASN A 254 4.87 -11.26 -19.46
CA ASN A 254 6.10 -12.05 -19.38
C ASN A 254 5.99 -13.14 -18.33
N HIS A 255 6.80 -14.19 -18.47
CA HIS A 255 6.92 -15.29 -17.52
C HIS A 255 7.60 -14.85 -16.20
N PHE A 256 7.05 -13.83 -15.56
CA PHE A 256 7.52 -13.41 -14.23
C PHE A 256 6.62 -14.05 -13.19
N GLU A 257 7.12 -15.09 -12.58
CA GLU A 257 6.42 -15.78 -11.51
C GLU A 257 6.21 -14.90 -10.27
N LEU A 258 7.00 -13.83 -10.11
CA LEU A 258 7.08 -13.06 -8.88
C LEU A 258 6.69 -11.59 -9.09
N TYR A 259 5.73 -11.14 -8.28
CA TYR A 259 5.35 -9.74 -8.08
C TYR A 259 5.04 -9.48 -6.60
N HIS A 260 4.78 -8.26 -6.23
CA HIS A 260 4.20 -7.94 -4.92
C HIS A 260 3.03 -6.97 -5.08
N THR A 261 2.08 -7.00 -4.14
CA THR A 261 1.03 -5.99 -3.98
C THR A 261 1.08 -5.45 -2.56
N ASP A 262 1.14 -4.14 -2.40
CA ASP A 262 1.24 -3.44 -1.11
C ASP A 262 2.37 -3.98 -0.20
N GLY A 263 3.46 -4.48 -0.82
CA GLY A 263 4.62 -5.06 -0.15
C GLY A 263 4.55 -6.56 0.14
N GLU A 264 3.40 -7.21 -0.10
CA GLU A 264 3.23 -8.65 0.10
C GLU A 264 3.58 -9.41 -1.19
N PRO A 265 4.57 -10.35 -1.16
CA PRO A 265 4.98 -11.09 -2.34
C PRO A 265 3.90 -12.07 -2.79
N ALA A 266 3.76 -12.19 -4.10
CA ALA A 266 2.83 -13.11 -4.76
C ALA A 266 3.46 -13.71 -6.02
N THR A 267 2.89 -14.78 -6.52
CA THR A 267 3.35 -15.47 -7.75
C THR A 267 2.20 -15.67 -8.73
N SER A 268 2.51 -15.65 -10.01
CA SER A 268 1.56 -15.98 -11.08
C SER A 268 2.29 -16.65 -12.22
N ASP A 269 1.70 -17.68 -12.78
CA ASP A 269 2.09 -18.34 -14.03
C ASP A 269 1.38 -17.77 -15.27
N LYS A 270 0.52 -16.78 -15.07
CA LYS A 270 -0.31 -16.13 -16.09
C LYS A 270 0.14 -14.70 -16.33
N GLU A 271 -0.32 -14.12 -17.44
CA GLU A 271 -0.27 -12.67 -17.62
C GLU A 271 -0.93 -11.95 -16.46
N LEU A 272 -0.42 -10.79 -16.12
CA LEU A 272 -0.96 -9.95 -15.07
C LEU A 272 -1.89 -8.91 -15.70
N ASN A 273 -3.18 -9.05 -15.41
CA ASN A 273 -4.22 -8.13 -15.84
C ASN A 273 -4.53 -7.18 -14.68
N ILE A 274 -4.08 -5.93 -14.79
CA ILE A 274 -4.21 -4.91 -13.76
C ILE A 274 -5.29 -3.91 -14.20
N GLN A 275 -6.29 -3.71 -13.34
CA GLN A 275 -7.43 -2.83 -13.63
C GLN A 275 -7.74 -1.91 -12.46
N ILE A 276 -7.97 -0.64 -12.78
CA ILE A 276 -8.43 0.32 -11.79
C ILE A 276 -9.95 0.21 -11.60
N ASN A 277 -10.40 0.33 -10.35
CA ASN A 277 -11.80 0.49 -9.97
C ASN A 277 -11.98 1.91 -9.43
N PRO A 278 -12.43 2.86 -10.24
CA PRO A 278 -12.51 4.25 -9.84
C PRO A 278 -13.49 4.46 -8.69
N LEU A 279 -13.09 5.31 -7.73
CA LEU A 279 -13.92 5.78 -6.61
C LEU A 279 -14.68 4.67 -5.91
N SER A 280 -13.99 3.59 -5.58
CA SER A 280 -14.59 2.33 -5.11
C SER A 280 -14.46 2.07 -3.61
N LEU A 281 -13.60 2.82 -2.89
CA LEU A 281 -13.41 2.67 -1.44
C LEU A 281 -13.50 4.03 -0.74
N LYS A 282 -14.38 4.14 0.26
CA LYS A 282 -14.45 5.30 1.14
C LYS A 282 -13.43 5.18 2.27
N VAL A 283 -12.66 6.24 2.53
CA VAL A 283 -11.65 6.26 3.58
C VAL A 283 -11.76 7.52 4.44
N LEU A 284 -11.42 7.40 5.73
CA LEU A 284 -11.32 8.56 6.62
C LEU A 284 -9.97 9.26 6.39
N ILE A 285 -10.01 10.57 6.16
CA ILE A 285 -8.83 11.40 5.97
C ILE A 285 -8.85 12.60 6.93
N PRO A 286 -7.68 13.24 7.18
CA PRO A 286 -7.61 14.46 8.00
C PRO A 286 -8.49 15.57 7.45
N ASN A 287 -9.17 16.27 8.34
CA ASN A 287 -9.83 17.52 8.02
C ASN A 287 -8.76 18.61 7.88
N LYS A 288 -8.55 19.17 6.67
CA LYS A 288 -7.51 20.17 6.38
C LYS A 288 -7.64 21.48 7.18
N ASN A 289 -8.66 21.60 8.04
CA ASN A 289 -8.94 22.82 8.81
C ASN A 289 -8.61 22.64 10.31
N GLY A 290 -7.73 21.70 10.68
CA GLY A 290 -7.23 21.51 12.03
C GLY A 290 -5.72 21.72 12.12
#